data_a7fe6156249209680f1185133685f724
#
_entry.id   a7fe6156249209680f1185133685f724
#
_cell.length_a   1.000
_cell.length_b   1.000
_cell.length_c   1.000
_cell.angle_alpha   90.00
_cell.angle_beta   90.00
_cell.angle_gamma   90.00
#
_symmetry.space_group_name_H-M   'P 1'
#
loop_
_entity.id
_entity.type
_entity.pdbx_description
1 polymer ?
#
loop_
_entity_poly.entity_id
_entity_poly.type
_entity_poly.pdbx_seq_one_letter_code
_entity_poly.pdbx_strand_id
1 'polypeptide(L)'
;MKLNEKYILKFFLKNGFFKFKLKKKLFNKNLRLIEKIFLDELKVKRINLEHCHNLVNSKEINKLRVKIFNKLNKSKEFKKNIFLSAEEYINFAVGSEICSSDANFSVQLPGDKHSLLQMHTDFFSGESQFQANLWFPMMNVSKTQSMFIINPKSSLKILEEIKSNVKTDFDMLNKKYQKYFKWIDVKKGEGIIFSPNCLHGNILNTEKKTRVSINIRYKNLFSPFTNIKNEKSLGTFYNVETMKAITKFNSIYEFNKLIK
;
A
#
# COMPACT_ATOMS: atom_id res chain seq x y z
N MET A 1 -6.90 17.71 16.13
CA MET A 1 -5.56 17.57 16.79
C MET A 1 -4.54 17.90 15.73
N LYS A 2 -3.74 18.94 15.90
CA LYS A 2 -2.74 19.36 14.92
C LYS A 2 -1.63 18.28 14.79
N LEU A 3 -1.26 17.98 13.58
CA LEU A 3 -0.21 16.98 13.28
C LEU A 3 1.11 17.41 13.97
N ASN A 4 1.69 16.54 14.76
CA ASN A 4 3.04 16.80 15.30
C ASN A 4 4.10 16.32 14.29
N GLU A 5 4.32 17.14 13.26
CA GLU A 5 5.18 16.79 12.11
C GLU A 5 6.62 16.44 12.54
N LYS A 6 7.19 17.19 13.48
CA LYS A 6 8.56 16.94 13.98
C LYS A 6 8.68 15.55 14.60
N TYR A 7 7.70 15.14 15.41
CA TYR A 7 7.70 13.81 16.03
C TYR A 7 7.52 12.72 14.97
N ILE A 8 6.56 12.88 14.05
CA ILE A 8 6.28 11.91 12.98
C ILE A 8 7.51 11.76 12.09
N LEU A 9 8.15 12.85 11.68
CA LEU A 9 9.36 12.82 10.86
C LEU A 9 10.48 12.03 11.53
N LYS A 10 10.77 12.34 12.81
CA LYS A 10 11.80 11.62 13.59
C LYS A 10 11.52 10.13 13.69
N PHE A 11 10.24 9.77 13.94
CA PHE A 11 9.80 8.40 14.02
C PHE A 11 9.91 7.69 12.67
N PHE A 12 9.49 8.35 11.57
CA PHE A 12 9.56 7.83 10.20
C PHE A 12 10.99 7.57 9.76
N LEU A 13 11.89 8.51 9.95
CA LEU A 13 13.31 8.36 9.60
C LEU A 13 13.97 7.20 10.33
N LYS A 14 13.57 6.94 11.57
CA LYS A 14 14.09 5.81 12.36
C LYS A 14 13.50 4.47 11.96
N ASN A 15 12.20 4.42 11.69
CA ASN A 15 11.44 3.16 11.54
C ASN A 15 11.04 2.83 10.09
N GLY A 16 11.06 3.79 9.17
CA GLY A 16 10.63 3.65 7.78
C GLY A 16 9.11 3.70 7.59
N PHE A 17 8.34 3.90 8.67
CA PHE A 17 6.89 4.03 8.62
C PHE A 17 6.38 4.85 9.81
N PHE A 18 5.14 5.33 9.70
CA PHE A 18 4.37 5.85 10.84
C PHE A 18 2.91 5.42 10.73
N LYS A 19 2.25 5.32 11.89
CA LYS A 19 0.87 4.88 12.02
C LYS A 19 -0.04 6.05 12.40
N PHE A 20 -1.26 6.06 11.87
CA PHE A 20 -2.25 7.11 12.12
C PHE A 20 -3.68 6.58 12.00
N LYS A 21 -4.66 7.38 12.41
CA LYS A 21 -6.08 7.08 12.27
C LYS A 21 -6.63 7.65 10.98
N LEU A 22 -7.33 6.84 10.21
CA LEU A 22 -8.10 7.27 9.05
C LEU A 22 -9.37 8.02 9.49
N LYS A 23 -9.87 8.97 8.67
CA LYS A 23 -11.17 9.63 8.92
C LYS A 23 -12.28 8.57 8.89
N LYS A 24 -12.83 8.25 10.08
CA LYS A 24 -13.76 7.13 10.34
C LYS A 24 -14.93 7.05 9.34
N LYS A 25 -15.56 8.19 9.01
CA LYS A 25 -16.71 8.24 8.09
C LYS A 25 -16.33 7.73 6.69
N LEU A 26 -15.17 8.13 6.17
CA LEU A 26 -14.69 7.75 4.84
C LEU A 26 -14.19 6.30 4.80
N PHE A 27 -13.45 5.88 5.82
CA PHE A 27 -13.05 4.49 5.98
C PHE A 27 -14.27 3.55 5.99
N ASN A 28 -15.31 3.88 6.76
CA ASN A 28 -16.52 3.06 6.85
C ASN A 28 -17.31 3.01 5.52
N LYS A 29 -17.30 4.09 4.72
CA LYS A 29 -17.89 4.06 3.37
C LYS A 29 -17.19 3.04 2.48
N ASN A 30 -15.85 3.05 2.47
CA ASN A 30 -15.05 2.12 1.68
C ASN A 30 -15.19 0.68 2.18
N LEU A 31 -15.23 0.48 3.50
CA LEU A 31 -15.47 -0.85 4.07
C LEU A 31 -16.81 -1.43 3.60
N ARG A 32 -17.90 -0.65 3.68
CA ARG A 32 -19.22 -1.09 3.20
C ARG A 32 -19.23 -1.42 1.70
N LEU A 33 -18.52 -0.63 0.89
CA LEU A 33 -18.38 -0.92 -0.53
C LEU A 33 -17.65 -2.26 -0.77
N ILE A 34 -16.56 -2.50 -0.05
CA ILE A 34 -15.82 -3.76 -0.12
C ILE A 34 -16.72 -4.93 0.30
N GLU A 35 -17.39 -4.83 1.44
CA GLU A 35 -18.32 -5.84 1.93
C GLU A 35 -19.42 -6.14 0.90
N LYS A 36 -20.02 -5.10 0.31
CA LYS A 36 -21.03 -5.25 -0.74
C LYS A 36 -20.48 -6.01 -1.96
N ILE A 37 -19.28 -5.67 -2.43
CA ILE A 37 -18.67 -6.37 -3.58
C ILE A 37 -18.41 -7.84 -3.25
N PHE A 38 -17.97 -8.17 -2.02
CA PHE A 38 -17.81 -9.55 -1.57
C PHE A 38 -19.14 -10.31 -1.56
N LEU A 39 -20.20 -9.69 -1.02
CA LEU A 39 -21.55 -10.29 -1.00
C LEU A 39 -22.04 -10.63 -2.42
N ASP A 40 -21.86 -9.69 -3.35
CA ASP A 40 -22.28 -9.84 -4.76
C ASP A 40 -21.45 -10.94 -5.46
N GLU A 41 -20.12 -10.96 -5.29
CA GLU A 41 -19.25 -11.92 -5.94
C GLU A 41 -19.38 -13.35 -5.40
N LEU A 42 -19.60 -13.48 -4.10
CA LEU A 42 -19.77 -14.77 -3.44
C LEU A 42 -21.23 -15.26 -3.40
N LYS A 43 -22.18 -14.40 -3.81
CA LYS A 43 -23.63 -14.68 -3.78
C LYS A 43 -24.12 -15.08 -2.40
N VAL A 44 -23.63 -14.44 -1.35
CA VAL A 44 -24.01 -14.69 0.04
C VAL A 44 -24.75 -13.50 0.64
N LYS A 45 -25.61 -13.73 1.62
CA LYS A 45 -26.41 -12.69 2.29
C LYS A 45 -25.64 -11.94 3.39
N ARG A 46 -24.59 -12.55 3.94
CA ARG A 46 -23.79 -11.99 5.03
C ARG A 46 -22.32 -12.33 4.83
N ILE A 47 -21.43 -11.45 5.25
CA ILE A 47 -20.00 -11.72 5.24
C ILE A 47 -19.34 -11.17 6.50
N ASN A 48 -18.40 -11.94 7.04
CA ASN A 48 -17.39 -11.47 7.96
C ASN A 48 -16.04 -11.60 7.26
N LEU A 49 -15.43 -10.46 6.93
CA LEU A 49 -14.15 -10.44 6.17
C LEU A 49 -13.02 -11.17 6.91
N GLU A 50 -13.02 -11.19 8.25
CA GLU A 50 -12.03 -11.95 9.05
C GLU A 50 -12.16 -13.47 8.86
N HIS A 51 -13.32 -13.95 8.45
CA HIS A 51 -13.64 -15.36 8.26
C HIS A 51 -14.01 -15.71 6.82
N CYS A 52 -13.65 -14.88 5.84
CA CYS A 52 -13.98 -15.17 4.45
C CYS A 52 -13.31 -16.44 3.89
N HIS A 53 -12.25 -16.94 4.55
CA HIS A 53 -11.66 -18.25 4.24
C HIS A 53 -12.63 -19.43 4.42
N ASN A 54 -13.72 -19.26 5.14
CA ASN A 54 -14.79 -20.26 5.25
C ASN A 54 -15.68 -20.29 3.99
N LEU A 55 -15.60 -19.27 3.13
CA LEU A 55 -16.42 -19.10 1.92
C LEU A 55 -15.61 -19.26 0.62
N VAL A 56 -14.29 -19.10 0.70
CA VAL A 56 -13.40 -19.10 -0.46
C VAL A 56 -12.12 -19.83 -0.12
N ASN A 57 -11.71 -20.76 -0.97
CA ASN A 57 -10.46 -21.50 -0.82
C ASN A 57 -9.29 -20.78 -1.56
N SER A 58 -8.06 -21.30 -1.33
CA SER A 58 -6.85 -20.73 -1.94
C SER A 58 -6.79 -20.81 -3.47
N LYS A 59 -7.51 -21.72 -4.10
CA LYS A 59 -7.54 -21.85 -5.58
C LYS A 59 -8.41 -20.76 -6.22
N GLU A 60 -9.46 -20.32 -5.53
CA GLU A 60 -10.44 -19.35 -6.02
C GLU A 60 -10.14 -17.92 -5.60
N ILE A 61 -9.40 -17.73 -4.50
CA ILE A 61 -9.17 -16.40 -3.93
C ILE A 61 -8.51 -15.43 -4.90
N ASN A 62 -7.61 -15.90 -5.77
CA ASN A 62 -6.93 -15.02 -6.71
C ASN A 62 -7.91 -14.48 -7.78
N LYS A 63 -8.82 -15.31 -8.28
CA LYS A 63 -9.87 -14.88 -9.21
C LYS A 63 -10.81 -13.85 -8.56
N LEU A 64 -11.19 -14.10 -7.31
CA LEU A 64 -12.01 -13.17 -6.52
C LEU A 64 -11.28 -11.83 -6.29
N ARG A 65 -9.99 -11.86 -5.91
CA ARG A 65 -9.16 -10.65 -5.72
C ARG A 65 -9.12 -9.77 -6.97
N VAL A 66 -8.90 -10.36 -8.15
CA VAL A 66 -8.85 -9.63 -9.42
C VAL A 66 -10.20 -8.98 -9.72
N LYS A 67 -11.31 -9.67 -9.51
CA LYS A 67 -12.65 -9.10 -9.71
C LYS A 67 -12.92 -7.93 -8.79
N ILE A 68 -12.59 -8.07 -7.49
CA ILE A 68 -12.78 -7.01 -6.50
C ILE A 68 -11.87 -5.82 -6.82
N PHE A 69 -10.59 -6.05 -7.13
CA PHE A 69 -9.64 -5.03 -7.55
C PHE A 69 -10.20 -4.19 -8.71
N ASN A 70 -10.69 -4.84 -9.77
CA ASN A 70 -11.25 -4.16 -10.94
C ASN A 70 -12.50 -3.33 -10.59
N LYS A 71 -13.41 -3.86 -9.75
CA LYS A 71 -14.60 -3.11 -9.31
C LYS A 71 -14.24 -1.90 -8.44
N LEU A 72 -13.30 -2.05 -7.51
CA LEU A 72 -12.85 -0.97 -6.64
C LEU A 72 -12.17 0.15 -7.43
N ASN A 73 -11.26 -0.16 -8.35
CA ASN A 73 -10.53 0.85 -9.11
C ASN A 73 -11.36 1.55 -10.19
N LYS A 74 -12.49 0.96 -10.63
CA LYS A 74 -13.50 1.65 -11.44
C LYS A 74 -14.30 2.69 -10.63
N SER A 75 -14.32 2.60 -9.31
CA SER A 75 -15.05 3.53 -8.44
C SER A 75 -14.22 4.76 -8.12
N LYS A 76 -14.53 5.89 -8.77
CA LYS A 76 -13.90 7.19 -8.45
C LYS A 76 -14.11 7.58 -6.97
N GLU A 77 -15.29 7.28 -6.41
CA GLU A 77 -15.60 7.57 -5.00
C GLU A 77 -14.70 6.77 -4.05
N PHE A 78 -14.42 5.51 -4.36
CA PHE A 78 -13.54 4.66 -3.56
C PHE A 78 -12.14 5.27 -3.40
N LYS A 79 -11.48 5.59 -4.50
CA LYS A 79 -10.13 6.20 -4.49
C LYS A 79 -10.14 7.57 -3.79
N LYS A 80 -11.12 8.42 -4.10
CA LYS A 80 -11.32 9.72 -3.44
C LYS A 80 -11.49 9.58 -1.93
N ASN A 81 -12.29 8.62 -1.46
CA ASN A 81 -12.48 8.39 -0.03
C ASN A 81 -11.19 7.91 0.66
N ILE A 82 -10.35 7.09 -0.01
CA ILE A 82 -9.04 6.70 0.53
C ILE A 82 -8.17 7.94 0.70
N PHE A 83 -7.98 8.72 -0.37
CA PHE A 83 -7.16 9.93 -0.34
C PHE A 83 -7.62 10.89 0.78
N LEU A 84 -8.88 11.28 0.77
CA LEU A 84 -9.44 12.21 1.76
C LEU A 84 -9.38 11.68 3.20
N SER A 85 -9.39 10.34 3.39
CA SER A 85 -9.30 9.74 4.73
C SER A 85 -7.93 9.88 5.37
N ALA A 86 -6.88 10.07 4.57
CA ALA A 86 -5.47 10.14 4.96
C ALA A 86 -4.76 11.41 4.44
N GLU A 87 -5.48 12.37 3.86
CA GLU A 87 -4.96 13.53 3.12
C GLU A 87 -3.86 14.29 3.86
N GLU A 88 -4.06 14.59 5.14
CA GLU A 88 -3.09 15.32 5.96
C GLU A 88 -1.75 14.59 6.04
N TYR A 89 -1.79 13.26 6.19
CA TYR A 89 -0.59 12.41 6.30
C TYR A 89 0.07 12.15 4.96
N ILE A 90 -0.73 12.08 3.88
CA ILE A 90 -0.21 11.97 2.51
C ILE A 90 0.50 13.27 2.13
N ASN A 91 -0.13 14.44 2.40
CA ASN A 91 0.47 15.74 2.17
C ASN A 91 1.77 15.92 2.97
N PHE A 92 1.80 15.47 4.22
CA PHE A 92 3.03 15.46 5.02
C PHE A 92 4.14 14.61 4.37
N ALA A 93 3.80 13.46 3.81
CA ALA A 93 4.78 12.52 3.27
C ALA A 93 5.32 12.92 1.88
N VAL A 94 4.46 13.45 0.98
CA VAL A 94 4.81 13.67 -0.43
C VAL A 94 4.50 15.08 -0.95
N GLY A 95 3.97 15.97 -0.12
CA GLY A 95 3.57 17.32 -0.52
C GLY A 95 2.15 17.38 -1.07
N SER A 96 1.80 18.44 -1.80
CA SER A 96 0.43 18.78 -2.19
C SER A 96 0.12 18.59 -3.69
N GLU A 97 1.14 18.46 -4.52
CA GLU A 97 1.02 18.12 -5.93
C GLU A 97 1.15 16.59 -6.07
N ILE A 98 0.02 15.87 -6.09
CA ILE A 98 0.00 14.45 -5.82
C ILE A 98 -0.53 13.66 -7.00
N CYS A 99 0.16 12.58 -7.32
CA CYS A 99 -0.35 11.49 -8.14
C CYS A 99 -0.38 10.18 -7.34
N SER A 100 -1.29 9.28 -7.73
CA SER A 100 -1.47 7.98 -7.09
C SER A 100 -1.54 6.84 -8.09
N SER A 101 -1.16 5.64 -7.63
CA SER A 101 -1.41 4.39 -8.36
C SER A 101 -2.88 3.95 -8.22
N ASP A 102 -3.24 2.88 -8.91
CA ASP A 102 -4.42 2.12 -8.53
C ASP A 102 -4.26 1.50 -7.14
N ALA A 103 -5.38 1.32 -6.45
CA ALA A 103 -5.42 0.72 -5.12
C ALA A 103 -5.27 -0.80 -5.22
N ASN A 104 -4.15 -1.34 -4.75
CA ASN A 104 -3.95 -2.78 -4.65
C ASN A 104 -4.83 -3.35 -3.55
N PHE A 105 -5.55 -4.40 -3.90
CA PHE A 105 -6.42 -5.15 -3.01
C PHE A 105 -5.79 -6.49 -2.67
N SER A 106 -5.57 -6.76 -1.39
CA SER A 106 -4.94 -7.99 -0.92
C SER A 106 -5.85 -8.75 0.03
N VAL A 107 -5.92 -10.06 -0.17
CA VAL A 107 -6.56 -11.01 0.75
C VAL A 107 -5.54 -12.07 1.08
N GLN A 108 -5.27 -12.29 2.37
CA GLN A 108 -4.39 -13.34 2.86
C GLN A 108 -5.19 -14.28 3.76
N LEU A 109 -5.45 -15.49 3.25
CA LEU A 109 -6.15 -16.52 4.02
C LEU A 109 -5.20 -17.18 5.03
N PRO A 110 -5.72 -17.77 6.13
CA PRO A 110 -4.94 -18.63 6.99
C PRO A 110 -4.32 -19.81 6.21
N GLY A 111 -3.02 -20.05 6.41
CA GLY A 111 -2.31 -21.17 5.79
C GLY A 111 -2.11 -21.08 4.27
N ASP A 112 -2.52 -19.97 3.61
CA ASP A 112 -2.43 -19.83 2.16
C ASP A 112 -1.02 -19.38 1.72
N LYS A 113 -0.35 -20.23 0.93
CA LYS A 113 0.97 -19.95 0.35
C LYS A 113 0.90 -19.09 -0.91
N HIS A 114 -0.25 -18.99 -1.58
CA HIS A 114 -0.41 -18.24 -2.84
C HIS A 114 -0.53 -16.73 -2.64
N SER A 115 -0.80 -16.28 -1.42
CA SER A 115 -0.88 -14.85 -1.08
C SER A 115 0.40 -14.30 -0.45
N LEU A 116 1.49 -15.05 -0.51
CA LEU A 116 2.78 -14.63 0.02
C LEU A 116 3.39 -13.53 -0.84
N LEU A 117 3.75 -12.44 -0.20
CA LEU A 117 4.56 -11.39 -0.76
C LEU A 117 5.93 -11.45 -0.08
N GLN A 118 6.89 -12.04 -0.78
CA GLN A 118 8.24 -12.24 -0.27
C GLN A 118 8.89 -10.92 0.14
N MET A 119 9.93 -10.98 0.96
CA MET A 119 10.69 -9.80 1.37
C MET A 119 11.26 -9.06 0.16
N HIS A 120 10.86 -7.80 -0.04
CA HIS A 120 11.26 -6.96 -1.16
C HIS A 120 11.26 -5.49 -0.77
N THR A 121 11.79 -4.66 -1.68
CA THR A 121 11.49 -3.23 -1.73
C THR A 121 10.69 -2.96 -3.00
N ASP A 122 9.77 -2.02 -2.97
CA ASP A 122 9.02 -1.63 -4.17
C ASP A 122 9.94 -1.04 -5.24
N PHE A 123 11.05 -0.44 -4.84
CA PHE A 123 12.06 0.08 -5.75
C PHE A 123 12.60 -1.00 -6.70
N PHE A 124 12.78 -2.25 -6.24
CA PHE A 124 13.21 -3.35 -7.11
C PHE A 124 12.18 -3.75 -8.17
N SER A 125 10.92 -3.44 -7.92
CA SER A 125 9.84 -3.61 -8.90
C SER A 125 9.72 -2.44 -9.89
N GLY A 126 10.70 -1.54 -9.92
CA GLY A 126 10.73 -0.38 -10.80
C GLY A 126 9.86 0.78 -10.34
N GLU A 127 9.45 0.82 -9.08
CA GLU A 127 8.67 1.92 -8.52
C GLU A 127 9.57 3.07 -8.05
N SER A 128 9.00 4.30 -8.00
CA SER A 128 9.77 5.47 -7.60
C SER A 128 10.19 5.38 -6.13
N GLN A 129 11.47 5.65 -5.86
CA GLN A 129 11.97 5.79 -4.48
C GLN A 129 11.40 7.00 -3.72
N PHE A 130 10.75 7.92 -4.43
CA PHE A 130 10.14 9.14 -3.88
C PHE A 130 8.64 9.00 -3.62
N GLN A 131 8.09 7.79 -3.72
CA GLN A 131 6.71 7.52 -3.34
C GLN A 131 6.57 7.25 -1.85
N ALA A 132 5.34 7.35 -1.36
CA ALA A 132 4.92 6.90 -0.05
C ALA A 132 3.81 5.86 -0.22
N ASN A 133 3.92 4.74 0.47
CA ASN A 133 2.92 3.67 0.43
C ASN A 133 1.95 3.84 1.59
N LEU A 134 0.68 4.06 1.28
CA LEU A 134 -0.41 3.98 2.25
C LEU A 134 -0.94 2.55 2.29
N TRP A 135 -0.84 1.91 3.44
CA TRP A 135 -1.40 0.58 3.68
C TRP A 135 -2.34 0.60 4.88
N PHE A 136 -3.49 -0.05 4.77
CA PHE A 136 -4.45 -0.20 5.86
C PHE A 136 -5.29 -1.47 5.70
N PRO A 137 -5.57 -2.18 6.81
CA PRO A 137 -6.44 -3.35 6.82
C PRO A 137 -7.91 -2.97 7.08
N MET A 138 -8.82 -3.84 6.66
CA MET A 138 -10.26 -3.71 6.91
C MET A 138 -10.68 -4.22 8.30
N MET A 139 -9.77 -4.85 9.04
CA MET A 139 -9.94 -5.44 10.38
C MET A 139 -8.72 -5.15 11.25
N ASN A 140 -8.75 -5.59 12.50
CA ASN A 140 -7.54 -5.61 13.32
C ASN A 140 -6.58 -6.68 12.80
N VAL A 141 -5.30 -6.34 12.67
CA VAL A 141 -4.26 -7.27 12.24
C VAL A 141 -3.04 -7.17 13.13
N SER A 142 -2.39 -8.31 13.36
CA SER A 142 -1.16 -8.42 14.13
C SER A 142 -0.39 -9.67 13.72
N LYS A 143 0.85 -9.80 14.17
CA LYS A 143 1.70 -10.97 13.95
C LYS A 143 1.71 -11.40 12.47
N THR A 144 1.64 -12.70 12.19
CA THR A 144 1.72 -13.27 10.83
C THR A 144 0.53 -12.94 9.92
N GLN A 145 -0.61 -12.51 10.49
CA GLN A 145 -1.73 -11.95 9.72
C GLN A 145 -1.38 -10.59 9.10
N SER A 146 -0.43 -9.87 9.68
CA SER A 146 -0.01 -8.54 9.21
C SER A 146 1.14 -8.62 8.21
N MET A 147 1.68 -7.47 7.88
CA MET A 147 2.94 -7.34 7.19
C MET A 147 4.07 -7.04 8.19
N PHE A 148 5.30 -7.30 7.80
CA PHE A 148 6.48 -6.81 8.50
C PHE A 148 7.18 -5.71 7.70
N ILE A 149 7.89 -4.84 8.41
CA ILE A 149 8.79 -3.84 7.84
C ILE A 149 10.12 -3.94 8.57
N ILE A 150 11.21 -3.85 7.82
CA ILE A 150 12.57 -3.73 8.36
C ILE A 150 12.95 -2.25 8.35
N ASN A 151 13.50 -1.74 9.44
CA ASN A 151 13.88 -0.33 9.54
C ASN A 151 14.91 0.08 8.46
N PRO A 152 15.03 1.39 8.11
CA PRO A 152 15.86 1.85 7.00
C PRO A 152 17.33 1.39 7.09
N LYS A 153 17.94 1.51 8.25
CA LYS A 153 19.37 1.14 8.47
C LYS A 153 19.60 -0.35 8.22
N SER A 154 18.74 -1.21 8.77
CA SER A 154 18.85 -2.66 8.57
C SER A 154 18.47 -3.07 7.14
N SER A 155 17.49 -2.40 6.53
CA SER A 155 17.14 -2.62 5.12
C SER A 155 18.34 -2.37 4.21
N LEU A 156 19.00 -1.21 4.36
CA LEU A 156 20.16 -0.87 3.55
C LEU A 156 21.28 -1.92 3.69
N LYS A 157 21.63 -2.29 4.92
CA LYS A 157 22.64 -3.32 5.18
C LYS A 157 22.30 -4.67 4.52
N ILE A 158 21.05 -5.12 4.63
CA ILE A 158 20.60 -6.37 4.03
C ILE A 158 20.66 -6.28 2.49
N LEU A 159 20.28 -5.14 1.91
CA LEU A 159 20.34 -4.93 0.45
C LEU A 159 21.76 -4.97 -0.08
N GLU A 160 22.74 -4.42 0.65
CA GLU A 160 24.15 -4.51 0.31
C GLU A 160 24.65 -5.96 0.34
N GLU A 161 24.25 -6.75 1.36
CA GLU A 161 24.56 -8.17 1.46
C GLU A 161 23.94 -8.99 0.31
N ILE A 162 22.68 -8.69 -0.08
CA ILE A 162 21.99 -9.39 -1.18
C ILE A 162 22.63 -9.06 -2.52
N LYS A 163 23.01 -7.81 -2.76
CA LYS A 163 23.66 -7.36 -4.00
C LYS A 163 24.96 -8.12 -4.28
N SER A 164 25.70 -8.49 -3.24
CA SER A 164 26.94 -9.25 -3.35
C SER A 164 26.72 -10.75 -3.59
N ASN A 165 25.50 -11.30 -3.38
CA ASN A 165 25.18 -12.72 -3.44
C ASN A 165 23.99 -12.99 -4.39
N VAL A 166 24.23 -13.10 -5.70
CA VAL A 166 23.21 -13.18 -6.76
C VAL A 166 22.34 -14.46 -6.75
N LYS A 167 22.68 -15.48 -5.97
CA LYS A 167 21.92 -16.75 -5.88
C LYS A 167 21.32 -16.95 -4.49
N THR A 168 20.31 -16.18 -4.12
CA THR A 168 19.70 -16.35 -2.80
C THR A 168 18.23 -16.74 -2.91
N ASP A 169 17.88 -17.89 -2.32
CA ASP A 169 16.50 -18.32 -2.11
C ASP A 169 15.82 -17.38 -1.10
N PHE A 170 14.64 -16.88 -1.44
CA PHE A 170 13.87 -15.97 -0.61
C PHE A 170 13.42 -16.55 0.74
N ASP A 171 13.19 -17.86 0.80
CA ASP A 171 12.85 -18.54 2.06
C ASP A 171 14.07 -18.55 3.01
N MET A 172 15.27 -18.76 2.47
CA MET A 172 16.51 -18.64 3.23
C MET A 172 16.74 -17.18 3.70
N LEU A 173 16.46 -16.19 2.85
CA LEU A 173 16.55 -14.77 3.23
C LEU A 173 15.58 -14.44 4.36
N ASN A 174 14.34 -14.86 4.26
CA ASN A 174 13.34 -14.64 5.32
C ASN A 174 13.81 -15.23 6.65
N LYS A 175 14.31 -16.47 6.68
CA LYS A 175 14.85 -17.09 7.88
C LYS A 175 16.07 -16.34 8.44
N LYS A 176 17.03 -15.99 7.58
CA LYS A 176 18.26 -15.28 7.97
C LYS A 176 17.96 -13.92 8.62
N TYR A 177 16.99 -13.17 8.07
CA TYR A 177 16.72 -11.78 8.47
C TYR A 177 15.48 -11.61 9.34
N GLN A 178 14.79 -12.69 9.73
CA GLN A 178 13.58 -12.66 10.57
C GLN A 178 13.75 -11.86 11.86
N LYS A 179 14.94 -11.86 12.45
CA LYS A 179 15.25 -11.07 13.65
C LYS A 179 15.10 -9.55 13.48
N TYR A 180 15.08 -9.06 12.25
CA TYR A 180 14.89 -7.63 11.93
C TYR A 180 13.41 -7.31 11.59
N PHE A 181 12.54 -8.30 11.52
CA PHE A 181 11.13 -8.09 11.18
C PHE A 181 10.42 -7.35 12.31
N LYS A 182 9.90 -6.18 11.97
CA LYS A 182 8.96 -5.48 12.84
C LYS A 182 7.55 -5.71 12.31
N TRP A 183 6.80 -6.53 13.00
CA TRP A 183 5.39 -6.78 12.71
C TRP A 183 4.59 -5.52 12.96
N ILE A 184 3.70 -5.21 12.05
CA ILE A 184 2.90 -3.98 12.08
C ILE A 184 1.51 -4.29 12.64
N ASP A 185 1.31 -4.01 13.92
CA ASP A 185 -0.01 -4.11 14.54
C ASP A 185 -0.85 -2.89 14.18
N VAL A 186 -1.96 -3.11 13.46
CA VAL A 186 -2.86 -2.06 12.99
C VAL A 186 -4.29 -2.41 13.36
N LYS A 187 -4.99 -1.48 14.00
CA LYS A 187 -6.40 -1.62 14.32
C LYS A 187 -7.27 -1.22 13.12
N LYS A 188 -8.47 -1.76 13.05
CA LYS A 188 -9.49 -1.34 12.09
C LYS A 188 -9.70 0.19 12.15
N GLY A 189 -9.56 0.85 11.01
CA GLY A 189 -9.62 2.31 10.91
C GLY A 189 -8.30 3.03 11.18
N GLU A 190 -7.22 2.30 11.40
CA GLU A 190 -5.86 2.83 11.35
C GLU A 190 -5.18 2.45 10.03
N GLY A 191 -4.18 3.23 9.65
CA GLY A 191 -3.30 2.97 8.50
C GLY A 191 -1.86 3.32 8.83
N ILE A 192 -0.97 2.91 7.94
CA ILE A 192 0.43 3.32 7.97
C ILE A 192 0.80 3.98 6.65
N ILE A 193 1.70 4.94 6.71
CA ILE A 193 2.51 5.34 5.56
C ILE A 193 3.91 4.79 5.78
N PHE A 194 4.46 4.12 4.74
CA PHE A 194 5.79 3.55 4.81
C PHE A 194 6.62 3.83 3.55
N SER A 195 7.93 3.78 3.71
CA SER A 195 8.89 4.01 2.62
C SER A 195 8.98 2.80 1.69
N PRO A 196 8.92 2.99 0.36
CA PRO A 196 9.11 1.93 -0.63
C PRO A 196 10.52 1.31 -0.59
N ASN A 197 11.48 2.02 0.02
CA ASN A 197 12.89 1.61 0.09
C ASN A 197 13.17 0.70 1.29
N CYS A 198 12.23 0.60 2.25
CA CYS A 198 12.35 -0.36 3.34
C CYS A 198 11.98 -1.75 2.87
N LEU A 199 12.76 -2.76 3.26
CA LEU A 199 12.42 -4.15 3.06
C LEU A 199 11.15 -4.46 3.84
N HIS A 200 10.16 -5.04 3.15
CA HIS A 200 8.87 -5.40 3.71
C HIS A 200 8.29 -6.63 3.02
N GLY A 201 7.24 -7.19 3.59
CA GLY A 201 6.58 -8.35 3.04
C GLY A 201 5.62 -9.00 4.02
N ASN A 202 5.20 -10.20 3.71
CA ASN A 202 4.46 -11.05 4.63
C ASN A 202 5.05 -12.48 4.61
N ILE A 203 4.69 -13.25 5.62
CA ILE A 203 4.94 -14.70 5.64
C ILE A 203 3.61 -15.44 5.71
N LEU A 204 3.68 -16.75 5.77
CA LEU A 204 2.49 -17.58 5.93
C LEU A 204 1.66 -17.11 7.13
N ASN A 205 0.39 -16.80 6.89
CA ASN A 205 -0.55 -16.43 7.94
C ASN A 205 -0.88 -17.66 8.80
N THR A 206 -0.30 -17.74 9.97
CA THR A 206 -0.55 -18.83 10.95
C THR A 206 -1.67 -18.49 11.93
N GLU A 207 -2.24 -17.28 11.84
CA GLU A 207 -3.38 -16.86 12.64
C GLU A 207 -4.69 -17.46 12.06
N LYS A 208 -5.74 -17.54 12.90
CA LYS A 208 -7.03 -18.13 12.51
C LYS A 208 -7.93 -17.19 11.69
N LYS A 209 -7.44 -16.04 11.28
CA LYS A 209 -8.24 -14.98 10.63
C LYS A 209 -7.65 -14.57 9.30
N THR A 210 -8.51 -14.29 8.34
CA THR A 210 -8.14 -13.68 7.05
C THR A 210 -7.74 -12.23 7.26
N ARG A 211 -6.77 -11.76 6.48
CA ARG A 211 -6.51 -10.33 6.30
C ARG A 211 -7.07 -9.87 4.95
N VAL A 212 -7.83 -8.78 4.98
CA VAL A 212 -8.19 -7.98 3.80
C VAL A 212 -7.57 -6.60 3.97
N SER A 213 -6.78 -6.15 3.01
CA SER A 213 -6.06 -4.87 3.10
C SER A 213 -5.95 -4.16 1.76
N ILE A 214 -5.79 -2.85 1.83
CA ILE A 214 -5.54 -1.97 0.70
C ILE A 214 -4.12 -1.43 0.80
N ASN A 215 -3.45 -1.35 -0.35
CA ASN A 215 -2.19 -0.65 -0.54
C ASN A 215 -2.31 0.29 -1.74
N ILE A 216 -1.99 1.56 -1.55
CA ILE A 216 -1.99 2.56 -2.62
C ILE A 216 -0.74 3.43 -2.50
N ARG A 217 -0.16 3.78 -3.63
CA ARG A 217 1.07 4.55 -3.71
C ARG A 217 0.76 5.99 -4.04
N TYR A 218 1.35 6.90 -3.28
CA TYR A 218 1.28 8.34 -3.51
C TYR A 218 2.66 8.90 -3.76
N LYS A 219 2.74 9.86 -4.67
CA LYS A 219 4.00 10.47 -5.07
C LYS A 219 3.77 11.95 -5.37
N ASN A 220 4.79 12.78 -5.10
CA ASN A 220 4.77 14.15 -5.61
C ASN A 220 4.87 14.13 -7.14
N LEU A 221 4.03 14.93 -7.78
CA LEU A 221 3.95 15.04 -9.25
C LEU A 221 5.28 15.43 -9.88
N PHE A 222 6.06 16.30 -9.22
CA PHE A 222 7.33 16.81 -9.70
C PHE A 222 8.55 16.00 -9.26
N SER A 223 8.39 14.99 -8.40
CA SER A 223 9.50 14.11 -8.07
C SER A 223 9.80 13.14 -9.22
N PRO A 224 11.05 12.65 -9.37
CA PRO A 224 11.43 11.77 -10.47
C PRO A 224 10.57 10.50 -10.55
N PHE A 225 10.13 10.17 -11.77
CA PHE A 225 9.59 8.84 -12.08
C PHE A 225 10.76 7.89 -12.40
N THR A 226 10.49 6.60 -12.38
CA THR A 226 11.55 5.64 -12.77
C THR A 226 11.74 5.65 -14.27
N ASN A 227 12.97 5.37 -14.73
CA ASN A 227 13.30 5.27 -16.16
C ASN A 227 13.15 3.84 -16.69
N ILE A 228 12.68 2.88 -15.88
CA ILE A 228 12.54 1.49 -16.29
C ILE A 228 11.30 1.35 -17.18
N LYS A 229 11.52 1.28 -18.50
CA LYS A 229 10.53 0.97 -19.55
C LYS A 229 9.24 1.83 -19.57
N ASN A 230 9.23 3.01 -18.93
CA ASN A 230 8.06 3.91 -18.83
C ASN A 230 6.80 3.30 -18.20
N GLU A 231 6.85 2.07 -17.69
CA GLU A 231 5.67 1.36 -17.15
C GLU A 231 5.11 2.00 -15.89
N LYS A 232 5.96 2.68 -15.11
CA LYS A 232 5.61 3.36 -13.85
C LYS A 232 5.58 4.88 -13.99
N SER A 233 5.07 5.37 -15.11
CA SER A 233 4.99 6.79 -15.43
C SER A 233 3.60 7.37 -15.14
N LEU A 234 3.50 8.70 -15.27
CA LEU A 234 2.24 9.41 -15.21
C LEU A 234 1.37 9.06 -16.43
N GLY A 235 0.08 8.84 -16.20
CA GLY A 235 -0.89 8.43 -17.23
C GLY A 235 -0.95 6.93 -17.50
N THR A 236 0.06 6.16 -17.07
CA THR A 236 0.05 4.69 -17.16
C THR A 236 -0.12 4.01 -15.80
N PHE A 237 0.76 4.30 -14.87
CA PHE A 237 0.73 3.73 -13.52
C PHE A 237 0.21 4.73 -12.47
N TYR A 238 0.59 6.01 -12.59
CA TYR A 238 0.14 7.07 -11.71
C TYR A 238 -0.88 7.97 -12.39
N ASN A 239 -1.94 8.30 -11.67
CA ASN A 239 -2.95 9.27 -12.07
C ASN A 239 -2.90 10.48 -11.15
N VAL A 240 -3.21 11.66 -11.66
CA VAL A 240 -3.23 12.89 -10.87
C VAL A 240 -4.36 12.82 -9.85
N GLU A 241 -4.04 13.07 -8.58
CA GLU A 241 -5.00 13.20 -7.47
C GLU A 241 -5.29 14.65 -7.15
N THR A 242 -4.24 15.45 -6.94
CA THR A 242 -4.39 16.88 -6.62
C THR A 242 -3.36 17.72 -7.34
N MET A 243 -3.77 18.92 -7.73
CA MET A 243 -2.91 19.99 -8.24
C MET A 243 -3.32 21.31 -7.61
N LYS A 244 -2.35 22.15 -7.30
CA LYS A 244 -2.61 23.55 -6.93
C LYS A 244 -3.06 24.35 -8.14
N ALA A 245 -3.67 25.51 -7.88
CA ALA A 245 -4.29 26.33 -8.93
C ALA A 245 -3.32 26.67 -10.06
N ILE A 246 -2.09 27.05 -9.75
CA ILE A 246 -1.10 27.43 -10.76
C ILE A 246 -0.64 26.23 -11.62
N THR A 247 -0.44 25.07 -11.00
CA THR A 247 -0.07 23.82 -11.71
C THR A 247 -1.19 23.40 -12.64
N LYS A 248 -2.44 23.44 -12.14
CA LYS A 248 -3.62 23.11 -12.94
C LYS A 248 -3.81 24.07 -14.10
N PHE A 249 -3.66 25.38 -13.86
CA PHE A 249 -3.74 26.41 -14.88
C PHE A 249 -2.72 26.15 -16.00
N ASN A 250 -1.43 26.00 -15.67
CA ASN A 250 -0.38 25.79 -16.67
C ASN A 250 -0.53 24.45 -17.41
N SER A 251 -1.06 23.40 -16.78
CA SER A 251 -1.30 22.12 -17.46
C SER A 251 -2.43 22.17 -18.50
N ILE A 252 -3.40 23.08 -18.33
CA ILE A 252 -4.50 23.28 -19.30
C ILE A 252 -4.02 24.08 -20.51
N TYR A 253 -3.22 25.13 -20.29
CA TYR A 253 -2.87 26.08 -21.36
C TYR A 253 -1.62 25.73 -22.17
N GLU A 254 -0.86 24.71 -21.78
CA GLU A 254 0.29 24.18 -22.54
C GLU A 254 1.24 25.28 -23.11
N PHE A 255 1.59 26.26 -22.27
CA PHE A 255 2.42 27.43 -22.69
C PHE A 255 3.75 27.04 -23.36
N ASN A 256 4.25 25.83 -23.16
CA ASN A 256 5.45 25.33 -23.83
C ASN A 256 5.34 25.29 -25.37
N LYS A 257 4.12 25.33 -25.93
CA LYS A 257 3.91 25.45 -27.39
C LYS A 257 4.17 26.86 -27.93
N LEU A 258 4.23 27.86 -27.07
CA LEU A 258 4.44 29.28 -27.44
C LEU A 258 5.93 29.69 -27.45
N ILE A 259 6.81 28.82 -26.96
CA ILE A 259 8.25 29.09 -26.79
C ILE A 259 9.09 28.41 -27.91
N LYS A 260 8.47 28.02 -29.00
CA LYS A 260 9.16 27.44 -30.17
C LYS A 260 9.64 28.51 -31.11
#